data_186d308b9eb35ed46a7c64b9bd2ea8f2
#
_entry.id   186d308b9eb35ed46a7c64b9bd2ea8f2
#
_cell.length_a   1.000
_cell.length_b   1.000
_cell.length_c   1.000
_cell.angle_alpha   90.00
_cell.angle_beta   90.00
_cell.angle_gamma   90.00
#
_symmetry.space_group_name_H-M   'P 1'
#
loop_
_entity.id
_entity.type
_entity.pdbx_description
1 polymer ?
#
loop_
_entity_poly.entity_id
_entity_poly.type
_entity_poly.pdbx_seq_one_letter_code
_entity_poly.pdbx_strand_id
1 'polypeptide(L)'
;VNFLTYYQYQYNIGFQYHFGIAAFLFYALILNLPDLSAGWRQRLLGIACACTLCCYLYSVIPVLENYRVRWESGRETYAQMEEILDTVPDDASVCCSTFLLAHMADRAEIYELAYHGNKPDVDYVVIDARYSSAATYRRAYLAQGYEVVSEHSGLIIILKKT
;
A
#
# COMPACT_ATOMS: atom_id res chain seq x y z
N VAL A 1 -18.20 8.29 -13.62
CA VAL A 1 -18.16 8.88 -12.28
C VAL A 1 -16.75 9.31 -11.93
N ASN A 2 -15.72 8.49 -12.18
CA ASN A 2 -14.34 8.80 -11.79
C ASN A 2 -13.75 10.05 -12.46
N PHE A 3 -14.22 10.44 -13.64
CA PHE A 3 -13.76 11.65 -14.33
C PHE A 3 -14.40 12.96 -13.80
N LEU A 4 -15.40 12.86 -12.95
CA LEU A 4 -16.11 13.99 -12.36
C LEU A 4 -15.73 14.24 -10.89
N THR A 5 -14.71 13.58 -10.40
CA THR A 5 -14.26 13.69 -9.02
C THR A 5 -13.19 14.76 -8.85
N TYR A 6 -13.17 15.38 -7.67
CA TYR A 6 -12.16 16.34 -7.26
C TYR A 6 -10.85 15.66 -6.80
N TYR A 7 -10.89 14.37 -6.46
CA TYR A 7 -9.73 13.64 -5.95
C TYR A 7 -8.82 13.16 -7.07
N GLN A 8 -7.57 13.64 -7.06
CA GLN A 8 -6.55 13.33 -8.06
C GLN A 8 -6.37 11.84 -8.33
N TYR A 9 -6.41 11.01 -7.30
CA TYR A 9 -6.23 9.56 -7.42
C TYR A 9 -7.35 8.86 -8.19
N GLN A 10 -8.56 9.44 -8.23
CA GLN A 10 -9.71 8.81 -8.89
C GLN A 10 -9.74 9.03 -10.40
N TYR A 11 -9.11 10.09 -10.92
CA TYR A 11 -9.01 10.34 -12.38
C TYR A 11 -7.62 10.03 -12.96
N ASN A 12 -6.64 9.69 -12.13
CA ASN A 12 -5.31 9.33 -12.59
C ASN A 12 -5.31 7.92 -13.19
N ILE A 13 -5.00 7.80 -14.48
CA ILE A 13 -4.97 6.54 -15.24
C ILE A 13 -3.99 5.52 -14.63
N GLY A 14 -2.95 5.97 -13.96
CA GLY A 14 -1.99 5.10 -13.28
C GLY A 14 -2.50 4.47 -11.97
N PHE A 15 -3.75 4.75 -11.57
CA PHE A 15 -4.30 4.26 -10.31
C PHE A 15 -5.37 3.18 -10.54
N GLN A 16 -5.48 2.25 -9.59
CA GLN A 16 -6.37 1.08 -9.62
C GLN A 16 -7.86 1.38 -9.86
N TYR A 17 -8.32 2.61 -9.62
CA TYR A 17 -9.72 2.99 -9.78
C TYR A 17 -10.22 2.96 -11.22
N HIS A 18 -9.34 2.93 -12.21
CA HIS A 18 -9.70 2.79 -13.63
C HIS A 18 -9.88 1.35 -14.10
N PHE A 19 -9.58 0.37 -13.25
CA PHE A 19 -9.68 -1.05 -13.62
C PHE A 19 -11.08 -1.43 -14.11
N GLY A 20 -12.14 -0.95 -13.43
CA GLY A 20 -13.51 -1.20 -13.85
C GLY A 20 -13.84 -0.63 -15.23
N ILE A 21 -13.41 0.59 -15.52
CA ILE A 21 -13.61 1.23 -16.82
C ILE A 21 -12.88 0.46 -17.92
N ALA A 22 -11.64 0.05 -17.67
CA ALA A 22 -10.85 -0.75 -18.60
C ALA A 22 -11.55 -2.07 -18.95
N ALA A 23 -12.09 -2.77 -17.95
CA ALA A 23 -12.83 -4.02 -18.16
C ALA A 23 -14.04 -3.83 -19.09
N PHE A 24 -14.85 -2.76 -18.90
CA PHE A 24 -15.98 -2.46 -19.78
C PHE A 24 -15.55 -2.09 -21.20
N LEU A 25 -14.45 -1.34 -21.36
CA LEU A 25 -13.90 -1.02 -22.68
C LEU A 25 -13.42 -2.27 -23.42
N PHE A 26 -12.75 -3.20 -22.73
CA PHE A 26 -12.35 -4.48 -23.31
C PHE A 26 -13.56 -5.34 -23.70
N TYR A 27 -14.59 -5.37 -22.85
CA TYR A 27 -15.82 -6.09 -23.16
C TYR A 27 -16.53 -5.50 -24.38
N ALA A 28 -16.65 -4.18 -24.47
CA ALA A 28 -17.21 -3.50 -25.63
C ALA A 28 -16.38 -3.78 -26.89
N LEU A 29 -15.05 -3.79 -26.81
CA LEU A 29 -14.18 -4.15 -27.92
C LEU A 29 -14.48 -5.59 -28.43
N ILE A 30 -14.54 -6.56 -27.51
CA ILE A 30 -14.79 -7.97 -27.83
C ILE A 30 -16.13 -8.11 -28.55
N LEU A 31 -17.20 -7.46 -28.09
CA LEU A 31 -18.53 -7.54 -28.69
C LEU A 31 -18.59 -6.94 -30.10
N ASN A 32 -17.85 -5.87 -30.38
CA ASN A 32 -17.89 -5.18 -31.66
C ASN A 32 -16.85 -5.72 -32.67
N LEU A 33 -15.90 -6.53 -32.22
CA LEU A 33 -14.84 -7.07 -33.10
C LEU A 33 -15.38 -7.94 -34.25
N PRO A 34 -16.43 -8.78 -34.06
CA PRO A 34 -17.01 -9.59 -35.14
C PRO A 34 -17.64 -8.79 -36.26
N ASP A 35 -18.14 -7.57 -35.97
CA ASP A 35 -18.82 -6.71 -36.95
C ASP A 35 -17.85 -6.03 -37.92
N LEU A 36 -16.56 -6.13 -37.66
CA LEU A 36 -15.52 -5.55 -38.50
C LEU A 36 -15.10 -6.53 -39.61
N SER A 37 -14.79 -5.98 -40.79
CA SER A 37 -14.16 -6.77 -41.84
C SER A 37 -12.83 -7.39 -41.38
N ALA A 38 -12.45 -8.54 -41.93
CA ALA A 38 -11.26 -9.27 -41.54
C ALA A 38 -9.97 -8.40 -41.57
N GLY A 39 -9.84 -7.55 -42.60
CA GLY A 39 -8.70 -6.65 -42.71
C GLY A 39 -8.63 -5.58 -41.62
N TRP A 40 -9.77 -4.99 -41.26
CA TRP A 40 -9.84 -4.03 -40.20
C TRP A 40 -9.59 -4.67 -38.82
N ARG A 41 -10.14 -5.86 -38.57
CA ARG A 41 -9.93 -6.62 -37.35
C ARG A 41 -8.45 -6.93 -37.12
N GLN A 42 -7.74 -7.41 -38.14
CA GLN A 42 -6.30 -7.68 -38.05
C GLN A 42 -5.48 -6.42 -37.76
N ARG A 43 -5.80 -5.31 -38.44
CA ARG A 43 -5.11 -4.02 -38.21
C ARG A 43 -5.31 -3.51 -36.77
N LEU A 44 -6.56 -3.54 -36.29
CA LEU A 44 -6.87 -3.08 -34.91
C LEU A 44 -6.18 -3.95 -33.86
N LEU A 45 -6.20 -5.26 -34.01
CA LEU A 45 -5.49 -6.15 -33.10
C LEU A 45 -3.97 -5.94 -33.17
N GLY A 46 -3.40 -5.76 -34.34
CA GLY A 46 -1.98 -5.44 -34.50
C GLY A 46 -1.58 -4.13 -33.82
N ILE A 47 -2.38 -3.09 -34.02
CA ILE A 47 -2.17 -1.79 -33.36
C ILE A 47 -2.28 -1.93 -31.83
N ALA A 48 -3.32 -2.62 -31.34
CA ALA A 48 -3.51 -2.84 -29.91
C ALA A 48 -2.33 -3.58 -29.28
N CYS A 49 -1.86 -4.66 -29.92
CA CYS A 49 -0.67 -5.39 -29.48
C CYS A 49 0.59 -4.53 -29.46
N ALA A 50 0.83 -3.75 -30.53
CA ALA A 50 1.99 -2.85 -30.61
C ALA A 50 1.94 -1.76 -29.52
N CYS A 51 0.78 -1.11 -29.33
CA CYS A 51 0.59 -0.10 -28.30
C CYS A 51 0.78 -0.71 -26.90
N THR A 52 0.22 -1.88 -26.65
CA THR A 52 0.39 -2.57 -25.35
C THR A 52 1.86 -2.88 -25.09
N LEU A 53 2.58 -3.38 -26.08
CA LEU A 53 4.01 -3.66 -25.96
C LEU A 53 4.81 -2.38 -25.69
N CYS A 54 4.55 -1.30 -26.43
CA CYS A 54 5.19 -0.01 -26.21
C CYS A 54 4.92 0.55 -24.79
N CYS A 55 3.65 0.49 -24.33
CA CYS A 55 3.28 0.90 -22.98
C CYS A 55 3.97 0.05 -21.92
N TYR A 56 4.06 -1.27 -22.15
CA TYR A 56 4.76 -2.18 -21.24
C TYR A 56 6.25 -1.82 -21.14
N LEU A 57 6.93 -1.69 -22.27
CA LEU A 57 8.36 -1.36 -22.28
C LEU A 57 8.65 0.01 -21.65
N TYR A 58 7.80 0.99 -21.90
CA TYR A 58 8.00 2.35 -21.40
C TYR A 58 7.60 2.53 -19.92
N SER A 59 6.50 1.92 -19.51
CA SER A 59 5.91 2.19 -18.18
C SER A 59 6.22 1.10 -17.17
N VAL A 60 6.17 -0.18 -17.55
CA VAL A 60 6.27 -1.30 -16.58
C VAL A 60 7.72 -1.63 -16.28
N ILE A 61 8.59 -1.69 -17.30
CA ILE A 61 10.00 -2.08 -17.09
C ILE A 61 10.72 -1.12 -16.13
N PRO A 62 10.65 0.22 -16.29
CA PRO A 62 11.28 1.15 -15.36
C PRO A 62 10.73 1.04 -13.93
N VAL A 63 9.43 0.76 -13.77
CA VAL A 63 8.82 0.56 -12.45
C VAL A 63 9.35 -0.70 -11.78
N LEU A 64 9.44 -1.82 -12.53
CA LEU A 64 9.98 -3.08 -12.02
C LEU A 64 11.45 -2.95 -11.63
N GLU A 65 12.25 -2.28 -12.45
CA GLU A 65 13.67 -2.06 -12.16
C GLU A 65 13.86 -1.20 -10.91
N ASN A 66 13.08 -0.11 -10.77
CA ASN A 66 13.10 0.75 -9.59
C ASN A 66 12.64 -0.03 -8.33
N TYR A 67 11.61 -0.89 -8.47
CA TYR A 67 11.17 -1.76 -7.38
C TYR A 67 12.27 -2.73 -6.97
N ARG A 68 12.93 -3.38 -7.92
CA ARG A 68 14.04 -4.31 -7.65
C ARG A 68 15.17 -3.63 -6.89
N VAL A 69 15.60 -2.45 -7.35
CA VAL A 69 16.67 -1.68 -6.70
C VAL A 69 16.29 -1.30 -5.27
N ARG A 70 15.05 -0.85 -5.06
CA ARG A 70 14.56 -0.50 -3.71
C ARG A 70 14.47 -1.72 -2.80
N TRP A 71 14.02 -2.84 -3.34
CA TRP A 71 13.94 -4.09 -2.60
C TRP A 71 15.32 -4.57 -2.17
N GLU A 72 16.27 -4.63 -3.11
CA GLU A 72 17.64 -5.04 -2.83
C GLU A 72 18.33 -4.15 -1.79
N SER A 73 18.15 -2.82 -1.93
CA SER A 73 18.74 -1.85 -0.98
C SER A 73 18.07 -1.84 0.40
N GLY A 74 16.80 -2.20 0.47
CA GLY A 74 16.02 -2.19 1.71
C GLY A 74 15.93 -3.54 2.42
N ARG A 75 16.39 -4.63 1.80
CA ARG A 75 16.15 -6.00 2.25
C ARG A 75 16.60 -6.26 3.70
N GLU A 76 17.76 -5.77 4.07
CA GLU A 76 18.28 -5.94 5.42
C GLU A 76 17.44 -5.15 6.45
N THR A 77 17.09 -3.92 6.11
CA THR A 77 16.22 -3.08 6.95
C THR A 77 14.83 -3.72 7.13
N TYR A 78 14.26 -4.29 6.07
CA TYR A 78 12.94 -4.95 6.16
C TYR A 78 13.02 -6.22 7.01
N ALA A 79 14.09 -7.02 6.88
CA ALA A 79 14.29 -8.19 7.73
C ALA A 79 14.42 -7.81 9.22
N GLN A 80 15.15 -6.74 9.53
CA GLN A 80 15.23 -6.21 10.89
C GLN A 80 13.86 -5.73 11.41
N MET A 81 13.07 -5.07 10.57
CA MET A 81 11.73 -4.62 10.96
C MET A 81 10.81 -5.80 11.27
N GLU A 82 10.82 -6.85 10.47
CA GLU A 82 10.05 -8.08 10.73
C GLU A 82 10.45 -8.70 12.07
N GLU A 83 11.75 -8.87 12.33
CA GLU A 83 12.25 -9.41 13.59
C GLU A 83 11.79 -8.58 14.80
N ILE A 84 11.73 -7.24 14.66
CA ILE A 84 11.22 -6.36 15.71
C ILE A 84 9.71 -6.55 15.90
N LEU A 85 8.93 -6.66 14.82
CA LEU A 85 7.49 -6.84 14.88
C LEU A 85 7.11 -8.18 15.52
N ASP A 86 7.88 -9.23 15.28
CA ASP A 86 7.69 -10.57 15.87
C ASP A 86 7.87 -10.58 17.40
N THR A 87 8.42 -9.52 17.99
CA THR A 87 8.50 -9.38 19.47
C THR A 87 7.16 -9.04 20.12
N VAL A 88 6.18 -8.57 19.34
CA VAL A 88 4.84 -8.26 19.83
C VAL A 88 3.98 -9.52 19.81
N PRO A 89 3.38 -9.96 20.94
CA PRO A 89 2.58 -11.17 20.99
C PRO A 89 1.43 -11.18 19.97
N ASP A 90 1.14 -12.34 19.37
CA ASP A 90 0.12 -12.48 18.32
C ASP A 90 -1.31 -12.30 18.85
N ASP A 91 -1.54 -12.57 20.13
CA ASP A 91 -2.82 -12.43 20.81
C ASP A 91 -3.06 -10.99 21.35
N ALA A 92 -2.06 -10.12 21.28
CA ALA A 92 -2.17 -8.76 21.77
C ALA A 92 -2.97 -7.86 20.82
N SER A 93 -3.78 -6.98 21.38
CA SER A 93 -4.40 -5.87 20.65
C SER A 93 -3.37 -4.80 20.29
N VAL A 94 -3.38 -4.34 19.03
CA VAL A 94 -2.33 -3.44 18.51
C VAL A 94 -2.92 -2.23 17.81
N CYS A 95 -2.31 -1.08 18.03
CA CYS A 95 -2.49 0.11 17.21
C CYS A 95 -1.18 0.46 16.51
N CYS A 96 -1.12 0.44 15.18
CA CYS A 96 0.14 0.60 14.46
C CYS A 96 0.08 1.60 13.29
N SER A 97 1.25 2.00 12.84
CA SER A 97 1.39 2.87 11.66
C SER A 97 0.90 2.16 10.40
N THR A 98 0.32 2.91 9.45
CA THR A 98 -0.36 2.44 8.22
C THR A 98 0.37 1.31 7.51
N PHE A 99 1.67 1.45 7.27
CA PHE A 99 2.43 0.45 6.50
C PHE A 99 2.82 -0.78 7.30
N LEU A 100 2.70 -0.76 8.62
CA LEU A 100 2.94 -1.91 9.49
C LEU A 100 1.69 -2.79 9.65
N LEU A 101 0.50 -2.27 9.32
CA LEU A 101 -0.77 -2.99 9.43
C LEU A 101 -0.78 -4.34 8.70
N ALA A 102 -0.23 -4.38 7.49
CA ALA A 102 -0.21 -5.60 6.68
C ALA A 102 0.65 -6.72 7.31
N HIS A 103 1.70 -6.34 8.05
CA HIS A 103 2.61 -7.27 8.73
C HIS A 103 2.07 -7.79 10.07
N MET A 104 1.02 -7.16 10.57
CA MET A 104 0.41 -7.48 11.86
C MET A 104 -1.08 -7.86 11.74
N ALA A 105 -1.56 -8.13 10.52
CA ALA A 105 -2.98 -8.30 10.19
C ALA A 105 -3.61 -9.63 10.64
N ASP A 106 -2.83 -10.55 11.17
CA ASP A 106 -3.27 -11.85 11.72
C ASP A 106 -3.88 -11.77 13.12
N ARG A 107 -3.87 -10.57 13.74
CA ARG A 107 -4.41 -10.32 15.08
C ARG A 107 -5.91 -10.06 15.07
N ALA A 108 -6.58 -10.45 16.16
CA ALA A 108 -8.03 -10.25 16.31
C ALA A 108 -8.41 -8.76 16.41
N GLU A 109 -7.54 -7.95 17.03
CA GLU A 109 -7.76 -6.52 17.23
C GLU A 109 -6.56 -5.72 16.75
N ILE A 110 -6.73 -5.05 15.61
CA ILE A 110 -5.73 -4.19 15.01
C ILE A 110 -6.33 -2.86 14.59
N TYR A 111 -5.63 -1.77 14.90
CA TYR A 111 -6.08 -0.40 14.62
C TYR A 111 -4.99 0.42 13.95
N GLU A 112 -5.40 1.37 13.12
CA GLU A 112 -4.48 2.28 12.44
C GLU A 112 -4.33 3.61 13.19
N LEU A 113 -3.09 4.00 13.47
CA LEU A 113 -2.75 5.23 14.21
C LEU A 113 -3.32 6.51 13.57
N ALA A 114 -3.36 6.58 12.24
CA ALA A 114 -3.74 7.80 11.53
C ALA A 114 -5.25 8.08 11.55
N TYR A 115 -6.08 7.03 11.66
CA TYR A 115 -7.54 7.16 11.48
C TYR A 115 -8.34 7.02 12.78
N HIS A 116 -7.71 6.65 13.89
CA HIS A 116 -8.38 6.62 15.18
C HIS A 116 -8.36 7.98 15.85
N GLY A 117 -9.46 8.71 15.73
CA GLY A 117 -9.67 9.99 16.42
C GLY A 117 -9.71 9.85 17.94
N ASN A 118 -10.29 8.76 18.45
CA ASN A 118 -10.16 8.31 19.84
C ASN A 118 -9.17 7.17 19.85
N LYS A 119 -8.04 7.39 20.46
CA LYS A 119 -6.98 6.39 20.58
C LYS A 119 -7.53 5.14 21.24
N PRO A 120 -7.52 3.98 20.56
CA PRO A 120 -8.04 2.77 21.15
C PRO A 120 -7.21 2.37 22.36
N ASP A 121 -7.88 1.78 23.33
CA ASP A 121 -7.24 1.17 24.47
C ASP A 121 -6.70 -0.22 24.05
N VAL A 122 -5.44 -0.26 23.66
CA VAL A 122 -4.77 -1.46 23.14
C VAL A 122 -3.57 -1.84 24.00
N ASP A 123 -3.14 -3.10 23.92
CA ASP A 123 -1.99 -3.60 24.68
C ASP A 123 -0.67 -3.00 24.19
N TYR A 124 -0.54 -2.86 22.87
CA TYR A 124 0.67 -2.37 22.23
C TYR A 124 0.39 -1.28 21.21
N VAL A 125 1.32 -0.34 21.11
CA VAL A 125 1.35 0.68 20.05
C VAL A 125 2.67 0.57 19.30
N VAL A 126 2.60 0.39 17.98
CA VAL A 126 3.77 0.19 17.12
C VAL A 126 3.87 1.35 16.13
N ILE A 127 4.88 2.16 16.29
CA ILE A 127 5.09 3.39 15.54
C ILE A 127 6.26 3.24 14.57
N ASP A 128 6.04 3.51 13.30
CA ASP A 128 7.11 3.64 12.32
C ASP A 128 7.86 4.96 12.57
N ALA A 129 9.07 4.85 13.10
CA ALA A 129 9.89 5.98 13.50
C ALA A 129 10.44 6.81 12.33
N ARG A 130 10.34 6.31 11.09
CA ARG A 130 10.80 7.00 9.88
C ARG A 130 9.89 8.17 9.47
N TYR A 131 8.68 8.24 10.03
CA TYR A 131 7.73 9.31 9.73
C TYR A 131 7.86 10.49 10.68
N SER A 132 7.70 11.70 10.17
CA SER A 132 7.74 12.94 10.95
C SER A 132 6.68 13.01 12.06
N SER A 133 5.58 12.29 11.92
CA SER A 133 4.51 12.19 12.93
C SER A 133 4.84 11.27 14.11
N ALA A 134 5.88 10.44 14.02
CA ALA A 134 6.23 9.45 15.04
C ALA A 134 6.38 10.07 16.44
N ALA A 135 7.09 11.19 16.54
CA ALA A 135 7.29 11.89 17.82
C ALA A 135 5.98 12.39 18.44
N THR A 136 5.01 12.78 17.61
CA THR A 136 3.68 13.22 18.05
C THR A 136 2.89 12.06 18.61
N TYR A 137 2.84 10.94 17.92
CA TYR A 137 2.17 9.72 18.40
C TYR A 137 2.81 9.19 19.68
N ARG A 138 4.14 9.06 19.70
CA ARG A 138 4.88 8.65 20.90
C ARG A 138 4.49 9.48 22.12
N ARG A 139 4.57 10.81 22.02
CA ARG A 139 4.25 11.72 23.12
C ARG A 139 2.81 11.56 23.58
N ALA A 140 1.91 11.37 22.65
CA ALA A 140 0.50 11.26 22.93
C ALA A 140 0.14 9.96 23.68
N TYR A 141 0.78 8.83 23.39
CA TYR A 141 0.55 7.57 24.08
C TYR A 141 1.29 7.49 25.42
N LEU A 142 2.48 8.07 25.53
CA LEU A 142 3.17 8.24 26.83
C LEU A 142 2.29 9.02 27.82
N ALA A 143 1.58 10.06 27.36
CA ALA A 143 0.64 10.82 28.19
C ALA A 143 -0.59 10.03 28.64
N GLN A 144 -0.84 8.85 28.05
CA GLN A 144 -1.95 7.93 28.40
C GLN A 144 -1.49 6.74 29.25
N GLY A 145 -0.25 6.73 29.74
CA GLY A 145 0.26 5.66 30.59
C GLY A 145 0.88 4.49 29.85
N TYR A 146 1.23 4.68 28.57
CA TYR A 146 2.06 3.69 27.85
C TYR A 146 3.53 3.93 28.15
N GLU A 147 4.33 2.87 28.15
CA GLU A 147 5.77 2.91 28.31
C GLU A 147 6.48 2.39 27.07
N VAL A 148 7.64 2.95 26.73
CA VAL A 148 8.47 2.45 25.62
C VAL A 148 9.14 1.17 26.06
N VAL A 149 8.78 0.05 25.44
CA VAL A 149 9.41 -1.26 25.69
C VAL A 149 10.54 -1.56 24.71
N SER A 150 10.49 -0.98 23.52
CA SER A 150 11.53 -1.17 22.51
C SER A 150 11.62 0.03 21.59
N GLU A 151 12.85 0.46 21.28
CA GLU A 151 13.14 1.53 20.35
C GLU A 151 14.36 1.14 19.53
N HIS A 152 14.16 0.85 18.25
CA HIS A 152 15.19 0.39 17.33
C HIS A 152 15.58 1.49 16.34
N SER A 153 16.73 2.12 16.59
CA SER A 153 17.56 2.93 15.66
C SER A 153 16.80 3.73 14.57
N GLY A 154 15.68 4.38 14.95
CA GLY A 154 14.90 5.17 13.98
C GLY A 154 14.04 4.35 13.02
N LEU A 155 13.83 3.05 13.25
CA LEU A 155 12.96 2.19 12.47
C LEU A 155 11.58 2.03 13.10
N ILE A 156 11.52 1.44 14.28
CA ILE A 156 10.27 1.13 14.99
C ILE A 156 10.39 1.51 16.46
N ILE A 157 9.29 2.05 17.00
CA ILE A 157 9.10 2.29 18.43
C ILE A 157 7.92 1.46 18.88
N ILE A 158 8.10 0.62 19.89
CA ILE A 158 7.05 -0.18 20.50
C ILE A 158 6.74 0.35 21.88
N LEU A 159 5.48 0.69 22.11
CA LEU A 159 4.98 1.06 23.43
C LEU A 159 4.01 -0.02 23.90
N LYS A 160 4.01 -0.26 25.21
CA LYS A 160 3.11 -1.19 25.90
C LYS A 160 2.31 -0.43 26.94
N LYS A 161 1.06 -0.80 27.10
CA LYS A 161 0.21 -0.30 28.16
C LYS A 161 0.70 -0.83 29.51
N THR A 162 0.83 0.07 30.49
CA THR A 162 1.24 -0.27 31.86
C THR A 162 0.06 -0.76 32.67
#